data_7a09858f691acb3e2c16d7ed28ecf44e
#
_entry.id   7a09858f691acb3e2c16d7ed28ecf44e
#
_cell.length_a   1.000
_cell.length_b   1.000
_cell.length_c   1.000
_cell.angle_alpha   90.00
_cell.angle_beta   90.00
_cell.angle_gamma   90.00
#
_symmetry.space_group_name_H-M   'P 1'
#
loop_
_entity.id
_entity.type
_entity.pdbx_description
1 polymer ?
#
loop_
_entity_poly.entity_id
_entity_poly.type
_entity_poly.pdbx_seq_one_letter_code
_entity_poly.pdbx_strand_id
1 'polypeptide(L)'
;DLSSMRILSGEDLQEVLSCYTRYAEKNHGVLKKTGEEIRAIESDTQVKRVGCIGEDGQLKGYIAYRFSNGSDVNYTLNHIDVEELIYEDGRTLRKLLGFLRLQADQVQEVVLRSGEEDFYHLLRDPQDVSENYIPFGYLQTNISAVGTMYKILDPEYFIGKTSYHSFPVGEKELIVEFRYEDQLEHAEKTVTVAFFKD
;
A
#
# COMPACT_ATOMS: atom_id res chain seq x y z
N ASP A 1 -17.97 4.58 13.36
CA ASP A 1 -18.33 3.28 13.91
C ASP A 1 -17.19 2.30 13.70
N LEU A 2 -16.60 1.82 14.79
CA LEU A 2 -15.49 0.85 14.78
C LEU A 2 -15.94 -0.58 15.10
N SER A 3 -17.23 -0.86 15.10
CA SER A 3 -17.79 -2.19 15.43
C SER A 3 -17.25 -3.32 14.55
N SER A 4 -16.76 -2.99 13.36
CA SER A 4 -16.13 -3.94 12.43
C SER A 4 -14.59 -4.02 12.56
N MET A 5 -13.99 -3.33 13.53
CA MET A 5 -12.55 -3.37 13.77
C MET A 5 -12.19 -4.47 14.74
N ARG A 6 -11.11 -5.20 14.47
CA ARG A 6 -10.62 -6.29 15.30
C ARG A 6 -9.11 -6.22 15.44
N ILE A 7 -8.61 -6.44 16.65
CA ILE A 7 -7.17 -6.67 16.87
C ILE A 7 -6.84 -8.04 16.27
N LEU A 8 -5.80 -8.08 15.46
CA LEU A 8 -5.34 -9.30 14.80
C LEU A 8 -4.14 -9.86 15.56
N SER A 9 -4.17 -11.17 15.78
CA SER A 9 -3.14 -11.94 16.47
C SER A 9 -2.33 -12.80 15.48
N GLY A 10 -1.39 -13.59 15.97
CA GLY A 10 -0.69 -14.58 15.17
C GLY A 10 -1.63 -15.65 14.57
N GLU A 11 -2.74 -15.96 15.22
CA GLU A 11 -3.73 -16.90 14.70
C GLU A 11 -4.44 -16.38 13.44
N ASP A 12 -4.50 -15.04 13.26
CA ASP A 12 -5.13 -14.40 12.12
C ASP A 12 -4.17 -14.22 10.91
N LEU A 13 -2.93 -14.72 11.01
CA LEU A 13 -1.90 -14.47 10.00
C LEU A 13 -2.31 -14.91 8.60
N GLN A 14 -2.97 -16.06 8.46
CA GLN A 14 -3.44 -16.54 7.15
C GLN A 14 -4.48 -15.60 6.52
N GLU A 15 -5.34 -15.02 7.36
CA GLU A 15 -6.33 -14.03 6.92
C GLU A 15 -5.65 -12.73 6.48
N VAL A 16 -4.63 -12.28 7.23
CA VAL A 16 -3.79 -11.12 6.88
C VAL A 16 -3.10 -11.33 5.53
N LEU A 17 -2.45 -12.47 5.34
CA LEU A 17 -1.76 -12.81 4.10
C LEU A 17 -2.72 -12.92 2.91
N SER A 18 -3.92 -13.46 3.12
CA SER A 18 -4.96 -13.52 2.10
C SER A 18 -5.44 -12.13 1.71
N CYS A 19 -5.65 -11.25 2.68
CA CYS A 19 -6.03 -9.84 2.44
C CYS A 19 -4.92 -9.11 1.67
N TYR A 20 -3.66 -9.27 2.08
CA TYR A 20 -2.51 -8.70 1.39
C TYR A 20 -2.41 -9.19 -0.06
N THR A 21 -2.61 -10.49 -0.29
CA THR A 21 -2.54 -11.08 -1.63
C THR A 21 -3.59 -10.47 -2.55
N ARG A 22 -4.84 -10.33 -2.09
CA ARG A 22 -5.91 -9.68 -2.87
C ARG A 22 -5.60 -8.22 -3.18
N TYR A 23 -4.96 -7.51 -2.25
CA TYR A 23 -4.49 -6.15 -2.48
C TYR A 23 -3.37 -6.12 -3.53
N ALA A 24 -2.36 -7.00 -3.39
CA ALA A 24 -1.22 -7.07 -4.30
C ALA A 24 -1.63 -7.43 -5.73
N GLU A 25 -2.66 -8.26 -5.90
CA GLU A 25 -3.19 -8.62 -7.22
C GLU A 25 -3.90 -7.46 -7.94
N LYS A 26 -4.35 -6.45 -7.20
CA LYS A 26 -5.06 -5.29 -7.76
C LYS A 26 -4.16 -4.05 -7.93
N ASN A 27 -2.97 -4.06 -7.35
CA ASN A 27 -2.09 -2.90 -7.31
C ASN A 27 -0.76 -3.19 -7.99
N HIS A 28 -0.39 -2.37 -8.96
CA HIS A 28 0.89 -2.49 -9.64
C HIS A 28 2.06 -2.17 -8.71
N GLY A 29 3.15 -2.90 -8.88
CA GLY A 29 4.38 -2.68 -8.12
C GLY A 29 4.37 -3.26 -6.70
N VAL A 30 3.27 -3.85 -6.26
CA VAL A 30 3.20 -4.55 -4.96
C VAL A 30 3.69 -5.98 -5.13
N LEU A 31 4.73 -6.34 -4.39
CA LEU A 31 5.33 -7.68 -4.44
C LEU A 31 4.57 -8.66 -3.54
N LYS A 32 4.47 -9.91 -3.99
CA LYS A 32 3.98 -10.99 -3.12
C LYS A 32 4.99 -11.25 -2.01
N LYS A 33 4.49 -11.48 -0.80
CA LYS A 33 5.36 -11.78 0.34
C LYS A 33 6.05 -13.12 0.16
N THR A 34 7.35 -13.13 0.40
CA THR A 34 8.18 -14.33 0.38
C THR A 34 8.03 -15.14 1.67
N GLY A 35 8.48 -16.39 1.67
CA GLY A 35 8.47 -17.22 2.87
C GLY A 35 9.35 -16.67 4.02
N GLU A 36 10.39 -15.90 3.70
CA GLU A 36 11.23 -15.23 4.72
C GLU A 36 10.50 -14.05 5.35
N GLU A 37 9.85 -13.21 4.54
CA GLU A 37 9.03 -12.11 5.03
C GLU A 37 7.88 -12.60 5.89
N ILE A 38 7.22 -13.69 5.51
CA ILE A 38 6.16 -14.30 6.30
C ILE A 38 6.70 -14.74 7.67
N ARG A 39 7.86 -15.42 7.73
CA ARG A 39 8.48 -15.83 9.00
C ARG A 39 8.89 -14.62 9.85
N ALA A 40 9.38 -13.55 9.22
CA ALA A 40 9.70 -12.30 9.91
C ALA A 40 8.43 -11.67 10.53
N ILE A 41 7.32 -11.67 9.80
CA ILE A 41 6.02 -11.17 10.28
C ILE A 41 5.51 -12.00 11.47
N GLU A 42 5.67 -13.33 11.44
CA GLU A 42 5.28 -14.23 12.52
C GLU A 42 6.09 -14.00 13.80
N SER A 43 7.39 -13.75 13.65
CA SER A 43 8.31 -13.60 14.79
C SER A 43 8.30 -12.20 15.41
N ASP A 44 7.80 -11.19 14.70
CA ASP A 44 7.82 -9.80 15.15
C ASP A 44 6.64 -9.50 16.08
N THR A 45 6.92 -9.55 17.38
CA THR A 45 5.94 -9.27 18.44
C THR A 45 5.73 -7.77 18.70
N GLN A 46 6.56 -6.90 18.14
CA GLN A 46 6.44 -5.45 18.31
C GLN A 46 5.41 -4.83 17.36
N VAL A 47 5.17 -5.48 16.23
CA VAL A 47 4.16 -5.02 15.27
C VAL A 47 2.78 -5.43 15.74
N LYS A 48 1.93 -4.43 15.93
CA LYS A 48 0.50 -4.60 16.22
C LYS A 48 -0.29 -4.53 14.92
N ARG A 49 -1.37 -5.30 14.85
CA ARG A 49 -2.26 -5.29 13.68
C ARG A 49 -3.69 -5.08 14.09
N VAL A 50 -4.38 -4.21 13.37
CA VAL A 50 -5.82 -3.97 13.51
C VAL A 50 -6.47 -4.10 12.15
N GLY A 51 -7.47 -4.95 12.05
CA GLY A 51 -8.17 -5.26 10.82
C GLY A 51 -9.59 -4.70 10.78
N CYS A 52 -10.08 -4.45 9.59
CA CYS A 52 -11.46 -4.11 9.30
C CYS A 52 -12.15 -5.32 8.65
N ILE A 53 -13.16 -5.86 9.32
CA ILE A 53 -13.93 -7.01 8.86
C ILE A 53 -15.14 -6.53 8.06
N GLY A 54 -15.35 -7.12 6.90
CA GLY A 54 -16.50 -6.88 6.04
C GLY A 54 -17.77 -7.53 6.57
N GLU A 55 -18.91 -7.20 5.95
CA GLU A 55 -20.21 -7.81 6.26
C GLU A 55 -20.24 -9.33 5.94
N ASP A 56 -19.39 -9.76 5.04
CA ASP A 56 -19.17 -11.16 4.65
C ASP A 56 -18.22 -11.92 5.62
N GLY A 57 -17.78 -11.28 6.69
CA GLY A 57 -16.85 -11.84 7.67
C GLY A 57 -15.39 -11.88 7.22
N GLN A 58 -15.05 -11.42 6.01
CA GLN A 58 -13.68 -11.38 5.53
C GLN A 58 -12.94 -10.12 6.00
N LEU A 59 -11.63 -10.25 6.18
CA LEU A 59 -10.74 -9.11 6.41
C LEU A 59 -10.63 -8.29 5.10
N LYS A 60 -11.14 -7.06 5.10
CA LYS A 60 -11.15 -6.13 3.95
C LYS A 60 -9.98 -5.15 3.94
N GLY A 61 -9.25 -5.10 5.02
CA GLY A 61 -8.07 -4.26 5.15
C GLY A 61 -7.54 -4.28 6.56
N TYR A 62 -6.29 -3.85 6.72
CA TYR A 62 -5.64 -3.78 8.03
C TYR A 62 -4.56 -2.69 8.06
N ILE A 63 -4.20 -2.32 9.28
CA ILE A 63 -3.01 -1.53 9.58
C ILE A 63 -2.06 -2.41 10.37
N ALA A 64 -0.81 -2.51 9.93
CA ALA A 64 0.29 -3.03 10.71
C ALA A 64 1.13 -1.84 11.18
N TYR A 65 1.35 -1.71 12.47
CA TYR A 65 2.01 -0.56 13.06
C TYR A 65 2.78 -0.91 14.32
N ARG A 66 3.74 -0.06 14.65
CA ARG A 66 4.41 -0.09 15.96
C ARG A 66 4.39 1.28 16.62
N PHE A 67 4.49 1.27 17.94
CA PHE A 67 4.75 2.49 18.68
C PHE A 67 6.25 2.74 18.74
N SER A 68 6.65 3.97 18.51
CA SER A 68 8.01 4.45 18.71
C SER A 68 8.01 5.63 19.66
N ASN A 69 9.10 5.78 20.41
CA ASN A 69 9.25 6.91 21.31
C ASN A 69 9.73 8.13 20.53
N GLY A 70 9.01 9.24 20.62
CA GLY A 70 9.42 10.53 20.07
C GLY A 70 10.48 11.23 20.89
N SER A 71 10.75 10.76 22.13
CA SER A 71 11.72 11.38 23.03
C SER A 71 12.25 10.38 24.06
N ASP A 72 13.55 10.39 24.27
CA ASP A 72 14.20 9.61 25.33
C ASP A 72 13.91 10.14 26.76
N VAL A 73 13.41 11.37 26.87
CA VAL A 73 13.16 12.06 28.13
C VAL A 73 11.69 12.15 28.49
N ASN A 74 10.81 12.17 27.48
CA ASN A 74 9.37 12.31 27.67
C ASN A 74 8.62 11.11 27.10
N TYR A 75 8.25 10.20 27.98
CA TYR A 75 7.52 8.96 27.62
C TYR A 75 6.09 9.18 27.12
N THR A 76 5.58 10.41 27.15
CA THR A 76 4.25 10.73 26.59
C THR A 76 4.30 11.14 25.12
N LEU A 77 5.50 11.37 24.57
CA LEU A 77 5.70 11.69 23.16
C LEU A 77 5.89 10.39 22.36
N ASN A 78 4.79 9.72 22.10
CA ASN A 78 4.79 8.52 21.27
C ASN A 78 4.41 8.88 19.83
N HIS A 79 4.94 8.08 18.89
CA HIS A 79 4.57 8.11 17.49
C HIS A 79 4.01 6.74 17.10
N ILE A 80 3.17 6.70 16.07
CA ILE A 80 2.78 5.46 15.39
C ILE A 80 3.52 5.42 14.06
N ASP A 81 4.38 4.43 13.89
CA ASP A 81 4.95 4.07 12.59
C ASP A 81 4.05 3.03 11.92
N VAL A 82 3.39 3.42 10.84
CA VAL A 82 2.57 2.52 10.03
C VAL A 82 3.47 1.84 9.02
N GLU A 83 3.61 0.51 9.16
CA GLU A 83 4.42 -0.31 8.26
C GLU A 83 3.64 -0.78 7.05
N GLU A 84 2.36 -1.10 7.25
CA GLU A 84 1.44 -1.49 6.19
C GLU A 84 0.07 -0.85 6.42
N LEU A 85 -0.48 -0.30 5.36
CA LEU A 85 -1.87 0.14 5.27
C LEU A 85 -2.48 -0.52 4.05
N ILE A 86 -3.25 -1.56 4.27
CA ILE A 86 -3.86 -2.39 3.23
C ILE A 86 -5.38 -2.24 3.29
N TYR A 87 -6.01 -2.00 2.15
CA TYR A 87 -7.45 -1.83 2.08
C TYR A 87 -8.00 -2.16 0.69
N GLU A 88 -9.18 -2.74 0.63
CA GLU A 88 -9.84 -3.12 -0.62
C GLU A 88 -10.72 -2.00 -1.18
N ASP A 89 -11.18 -1.08 -0.35
CA ASP A 89 -12.08 0.02 -0.73
C ASP A 89 -11.96 1.24 0.19
N GLY A 90 -12.50 2.37 -0.27
CA GLY A 90 -12.46 3.64 0.47
C GLY A 90 -13.28 3.64 1.77
N ARG A 91 -14.25 2.73 1.95
CA ARG A 91 -14.99 2.57 3.22
C ARG A 91 -14.07 1.96 4.26
N THR A 92 -13.34 0.93 3.88
CA THR A 92 -12.33 0.27 4.71
C THR A 92 -11.22 1.24 5.09
N LEU A 93 -10.66 1.98 4.12
CA LEU A 93 -9.66 3.02 4.39
C LEU A 93 -10.15 4.03 5.42
N ARG A 94 -11.37 4.56 5.26
CA ARG A 94 -11.93 5.53 6.20
C ARG A 94 -12.03 5.00 7.62
N LYS A 95 -12.37 3.73 7.81
CA LYS A 95 -12.43 3.09 9.12
C LYS A 95 -11.04 2.94 9.73
N LEU A 96 -10.05 2.52 8.92
CA LEU A 96 -8.65 2.38 9.35
C LEU A 96 -8.05 3.73 9.75
N LEU A 97 -8.27 4.78 8.97
CA LEU A 97 -7.85 6.15 9.34
C LEU A 97 -8.62 6.66 10.57
N GLY A 98 -9.88 6.27 10.73
CA GLY A 98 -10.67 6.54 11.93
C GLY A 98 -10.07 5.91 13.19
N PHE A 99 -9.52 4.69 13.08
CA PHE A 99 -8.79 4.05 14.17
C PHE A 99 -7.54 4.87 14.56
N LEU A 100 -6.73 5.28 13.58
CA LEU A 100 -5.54 6.10 13.86
C LEU A 100 -5.92 7.41 14.56
N ARG A 101 -6.99 8.06 14.12
CA ARG A 101 -7.47 9.29 14.75
C ARG A 101 -7.85 9.11 16.23
N LEU A 102 -8.35 7.94 16.61
CA LEU A 102 -8.70 7.66 18.00
C LEU A 102 -7.47 7.51 18.91
N GLN A 103 -6.28 7.40 18.34
CA GLN A 103 -5.04 7.36 19.12
C GLN A 103 -4.47 8.76 19.41
N ALA A 104 -5.16 9.83 18.98
CA ALA A 104 -4.68 11.21 19.07
C ALA A 104 -4.46 11.72 20.51
N ASP A 105 -5.00 11.05 21.50
CA ASP A 105 -4.76 11.34 22.93
C ASP A 105 -3.48 10.68 23.45
N GLN A 106 -2.91 9.71 22.73
CA GLN A 106 -1.76 8.91 23.17
C GLN A 106 -0.54 9.09 22.26
N VAL A 107 -0.71 9.64 21.05
CA VAL A 107 0.37 9.80 20.07
C VAL A 107 0.39 11.22 19.53
N GLN A 108 1.58 11.74 19.32
CA GLN A 108 1.80 13.06 18.77
C GLN A 108 1.64 13.06 17.24
N GLU A 109 2.15 12.02 16.60
CA GLU A 109 2.12 11.90 15.14
C GLU A 109 1.99 10.48 14.67
N VAL A 110 1.56 10.34 13.41
CA VAL A 110 1.50 9.08 12.69
C VAL A 110 2.38 9.21 11.45
N VAL A 111 3.38 8.36 11.34
CA VAL A 111 4.25 8.28 10.17
C VAL A 111 3.73 7.19 9.25
N LEU A 112 3.29 7.57 8.06
CA LEU A 112 2.81 6.65 7.04
C LEU A 112 3.74 6.68 5.82
N ARG A 113 4.25 5.53 5.42
CA ARG A 113 4.96 5.33 4.17
C ARG A 113 4.00 4.70 3.17
N SER A 114 3.70 5.41 2.10
CA SER A 114 2.75 4.97 1.07
C SER A 114 3.36 5.06 -0.31
N GLY A 115 3.01 4.13 -1.19
CA GLY A 115 3.26 4.25 -2.63
C GLY A 115 2.19 5.08 -3.36
N GLU A 116 1.19 5.58 -2.66
CA GLU A 116 0.12 6.40 -3.22
C GLU A 116 0.52 7.88 -3.18
N GLU A 117 0.89 8.44 -4.32
CA GLU A 117 1.39 9.81 -4.45
C GLU A 117 0.37 10.85 -4.00
N ASP A 118 -0.91 10.57 -4.18
CA ASP A 118 -2.01 11.50 -3.90
C ASP A 118 -2.67 11.28 -2.53
N PHE A 119 -2.07 10.46 -1.67
CA PHE A 119 -2.68 10.10 -0.38
C PHE A 119 -3.01 11.30 0.50
N TYR A 120 -2.20 12.34 0.47
CA TYR A 120 -2.42 13.57 1.26
C TYR A 120 -3.71 14.32 0.87
N HIS A 121 -4.22 14.16 -0.35
CA HIS A 121 -5.51 14.72 -0.77
C HIS A 121 -6.72 14.08 -0.07
N LEU A 122 -6.55 12.91 0.52
CA LEU A 122 -7.60 12.22 1.28
C LEU A 122 -7.76 12.80 2.70
N LEU A 123 -6.79 13.58 3.16
CA LEU A 123 -6.77 14.14 4.49
C LEU A 123 -7.49 15.51 4.51
N ARG A 124 -8.23 15.78 5.58
CA ARG A 124 -8.87 17.09 5.77
C ARG A 124 -7.87 18.21 5.94
N ASP A 125 -6.79 17.93 6.66
CA ASP A 125 -5.65 18.78 6.85
C ASP A 125 -4.41 17.98 6.42
N PRO A 126 -3.83 18.29 5.26
CA PRO A 126 -2.70 17.57 4.71
C PRO A 126 -1.34 18.08 5.21
N GLN A 127 -1.31 19.03 6.14
CA GLN A 127 -0.05 19.55 6.68
C GLN A 127 0.67 18.44 7.45
N ASP A 128 1.97 18.31 7.22
CA ASP A 128 2.78 17.45 8.05
C ASP A 128 3.12 18.15 9.39
N VAL A 129 3.52 17.36 10.37
CA VAL A 129 3.85 17.87 11.71
C VAL A 129 5.34 18.17 11.88
N SER A 130 6.10 18.19 10.78
CA SER A 130 7.57 18.39 10.81
C SER A 130 7.98 19.80 11.22
N GLU A 131 7.04 20.76 11.23
CA GLU A 131 7.28 22.19 11.40
C GLU A 131 8.29 22.78 10.38
N ASN A 132 8.51 22.08 9.28
CA ASN A 132 9.37 22.53 8.20
C ASN A 132 8.63 23.57 7.33
N TYR A 133 8.91 24.83 7.61
CA TYR A 133 8.38 25.93 6.80
C TYR A 133 9.19 26.10 5.51
N ILE A 134 8.52 25.96 4.38
CA ILE A 134 9.09 26.36 3.10
C ILE A 134 9.12 27.91 3.05
N PRO A 135 10.17 28.53 2.50
CA PRO A 135 10.23 30.00 2.35
C PRO A 135 8.93 30.55 1.79
N PHE A 136 8.50 31.71 2.29
CA PHE A 136 7.25 32.40 1.94
C PHE A 136 5.95 31.88 2.60
N GLY A 137 6.07 31.09 3.69
CA GLY A 137 4.92 30.71 4.53
C GLY A 137 4.12 29.52 4.03
N TYR A 138 4.72 28.66 3.24
CA TYR A 138 4.13 27.38 2.84
C TYR A 138 4.48 26.29 3.87
N LEU A 139 3.51 25.44 4.18
CA LEU A 139 3.71 24.26 5.00
C LEU A 139 3.92 23.04 4.12
N GLN A 140 4.79 22.14 4.57
CA GLN A 140 5.05 20.86 3.91
C GLN A 140 3.85 19.93 4.11
N THR A 141 3.52 19.13 3.12
CA THR A 141 2.45 18.11 3.19
C THR A 141 3.01 16.70 3.31
N ASN A 142 4.13 16.44 2.66
CA ASN A 142 4.78 15.13 2.63
C ASN A 142 6.22 15.26 2.10
N ILE A 143 6.95 14.16 2.23
CA ILE A 143 8.25 13.97 1.58
C ILE A 143 8.09 12.88 0.52
N SER A 144 8.35 13.21 -0.74
CA SER A 144 8.36 12.24 -1.84
C SER A 144 9.78 11.79 -2.16
N ALA A 145 9.94 10.50 -2.40
CA ALA A 145 11.20 9.91 -2.82
C ALA A 145 10.97 8.88 -3.93
N VAL A 146 11.99 8.68 -4.76
CA VAL A 146 11.97 7.61 -5.75
C VAL A 146 12.17 6.27 -5.01
N GLY A 147 11.19 5.39 -5.13
CA GLY A 147 11.23 4.06 -4.54
C GLY A 147 12.06 3.06 -5.35
N THR A 148 11.80 1.79 -5.15
CA THR A 148 12.47 0.72 -5.87
C THR A 148 12.15 0.79 -7.36
N MET A 149 13.18 0.82 -8.19
CA MET A 149 13.03 0.76 -9.64
C MET A 149 12.91 -0.69 -10.10
N TYR A 150 11.98 -0.93 -11.02
CA TYR A 150 11.77 -2.24 -11.62
C TYR A 150 12.12 -2.20 -13.11
N LYS A 151 12.64 -3.30 -13.62
CA LYS A 151 12.85 -3.50 -15.04
C LYS A 151 12.15 -4.78 -15.46
N ILE A 152 11.30 -4.67 -16.49
CA ILE A 152 10.68 -5.84 -17.12
C ILE A 152 11.73 -6.49 -17.99
N LEU A 153 12.11 -7.73 -17.66
CA LEU A 153 13.12 -8.49 -18.40
C LEU A 153 12.51 -9.25 -19.58
N ASP A 154 11.27 -9.69 -19.43
CA ASP A 154 10.52 -10.40 -20.44
C ASP A 154 9.13 -9.75 -20.59
N PRO A 155 8.98 -8.80 -21.54
CA PRO A 155 7.72 -8.10 -21.76
C PRO A 155 6.59 -9.01 -22.24
N GLU A 156 6.85 -10.04 -23.02
CA GLU A 156 5.85 -10.99 -23.49
C GLU A 156 5.24 -11.78 -22.33
N TYR A 157 6.11 -12.36 -21.48
CA TYR A 157 5.68 -13.04 -20.27
C TYR A 157 4.92 -12.12 -19.33
N PHE A 158 5.43 -10.90 -19.11
CA PHE A 158 4.80 -9.90 -18.26
C PHE A 158 3.39 -9.55 -18.75
N ILE A 159 3.21 -9.22 -20.02
CA ILE A 159 1.90 -8.90 -20.61
C ILE A 159 0.96 -10.10 -20.51
N GLY A 160 1.43 -11.30 -20.79
CA GLY A 160 0.64 -12.52 -20.64
C GLY A 160 0.16 -12.76 -19.19
N LYS A 161 0.96 -12.34 -18.18
CA LYS A 161 0.59 -12.46 -16.77
C LYS A 161 -0.31 -11.33 -16.27
N THR A 162 -0.34 -10.20 -16.95
CA THR A 162 -1.21 -9.05 -16.63
C THR A 162 -2.53 -9.05 -17.41
N SER A 163 -2.82 -10.12 -18.16
CA SER A 163 -4.05 -10.27 -18.96
C SER A 163 -5.36 -10.24 -18.15
N TYR A 164 -5.28 -10.38 -16.82
CA TYR A 164 -6.43 -10.22 -15.91
C TYR A 164 -6.80 -8.75 -15.63
N HIS A 165 -5.97 -7.79 -16.03
CA HIS A 165 -6.31 -6.38 -15.93
C HIS A 165 -7.29 -6.01 -17.04
N SER A 166 -8.43 -5.43 -16.64
CA SER A 166 -9.36 -4.82 -17.57
C SER A 166 -8.82 -3.48 -18.04
N PHE A 167 -8.64 -3.36 -19.34
CA PHE A 167 -8.30 -2.08 -19.95
C PHE A 167 -9.58 -1.47 -20.56
N PRO A 168 -9.80 -0.16 -20.42
CA PRO A 168 -10.94 0.50 -21.03
C PRO A 168 -10.75 0.53 -22.55
N VAL A 169 -11.19 -0.51 -23.22
CA VAL A 169 -11.19 -0.60 -24.70
C VAL A 169 -12.53 -0.09 -25.19
N GLY A 170 -12.50 0.81 -26.18
CA GLY A 170 -13.69 1.30 -26.84
C GLY A 170 -14.40 0.20 -27.65
N GLU A 171 -15.37 0.58 -28.50
CA GLU A 171 -16.13 -0.38 -29.32
C GLU A 171 -15.29 -1.08 -30.41
N LYS A 172 -14.05 -0.66 -30.60
CA LYS A 172 -13.15 -1.22 -31.63
C LYS A 172 -12.01 -1.99 -30.96
N GLU A 173 -11.63 -3.07 -31.61
CA GLU A 173 -10.40 -3.77 -31.29
C GLU A 173 -9.20 -2.80 -31.36
N LEU A 174 -8.34 -2.86 -30.35
CA LEU A 174 -7.10 -2.09 -30.30
C LEU A 174 -5.92 -3.07 -30.38
N ILE A 175 -5.10 -2.92 -31.41
CA ILE A 175 -3.86 -3.66 -31.57
C ILE A 175 -2.70 -2.72 -31.28
N VAL A 176 -1.85 -3.07 -30.33
CA VAL A 176 -0.67 -2.30 -29.93
C VAL A 176 0.58 -3.16 -30.17
N GLU A 177 1.50 -2.62 -30.94
CA GLU A 177 2.81 -3.23 -31.18
C GLU A 177 3.86 -2.55 -30.31
N PHE A 178 4.47 -3.32 -29.40
CA PHE A 178 5.58 -2.89 -28.55
C PHE A 178 6.89 -3.36 -29.18
N ARG A 179 7.75 -2.43 -29.57
CA ARG A 179 9.12 -2.71 -30.02
C ARG A 179 10.09 -2.33 -28.90
N TYR A 180 10.99 -3.21 -28.58
CA TYR A 180 11.99 -2.98 -27.55
C TYR A 180 13.31 -3.67 -27.88
N GLU A 181 14.39 -3.12 -27.37
CA GLU A 181 15.71 -3.74 -27.43
C GLU A 181 15.90 -4.64 -26.20
N ASP A 182 16.08 -5.92 -26.44
CA ASP A 182 16.47 -6.87 -25.38
C ASP A 182 17.93 -6.63 -25.04
N GLN A 183 18.18 -6.07 -23.88
CA GLN A 183 19.53 -5.71 -23.44
C GLN A 183 20.40 -6.92 -23.07
N LEU A 184 19.83 -8.10 -22.88
CA LEU A 184 20.58 -9.33 -22.62
C LEU A 184 21.03 -9.98 -23.93
N GLU A 185 20.15 -9.98 -24.93
CA GLU A 185 20.41 -10.59 -26.24
C GLU A 185 20.92 -9.58 -27.26
N HIS A 186 20.88 -8.27 -26.94
CA HIS A 186 21.22 -7.17 -27.87
C HIS A 186 20.45 -7.27 -29.20
N ALA A 187 19.18 -7.65 -29.10
CA ALA A 187 18.31 -7.85 -30.24
C ALA A 187 17.03 -7.01 -30.14
N GLU A 188 16.57 -6.49 -31.26
CA GLU A 188 15.22 -5.91 -31.33
C GLU A 188 14.16 -7.03 -31.29
N LYS A 189 13.19 -6.87 -30.41
CA LYS A 189 12.05 -7.75 -30.25
C LYS A 189 10.76 -6.96 -30.40
N THR A 190 9.72 -7.64 -30.83
CA THR A 190 8.39 -7.06 -30.98
C THR A 190 7.36 -7.95 -30.31
N VAL A 191 6.50 -7.34 -29.50
CA VAL A 191 5.33 -8.00 -28.90
C VAL A 191 4.08 -7.28 -29.36
N THR A 192 3.13 -8.04 -29.91
CA THR A 192 1.83 -7.52 -30.35
C THR A 192 0.76 -7.92 -29.35
N VAL A 193 0.02 -6.94 -28.86
CA VAL A 193 -1.07 -7.12 -27.90
C VAL A 193 -2.36 -6.65 -28.54
N ALA A 194 -3.37 -7.53 -28.55
CA ALA A 194 -4.70 -7.21 -29.01
C ALA A 194 -5.65 -7.09 -27.80
N PHE A 195 -6.37 -5.98 -27.72
CA PHE A 195 -7.37 -5.72 -26.71
C PHE A 195 -8.74 -5.87 -27.37
N PHE A 196 -9.57 -6.71 -26.80
CA PHE A 196 -10.93 -6.96 -27.26
C PHE A 196 -11.93 -6.48 -26.22
N LYS A 197 -13.12 -6.15 -26.67
CA LYS A 197 -14.25 -5.93 -25.78
C LYS A 197 -14.81 -7.31 -25.39
N ASP A 198 -14.91 -7.57 -24.08
CA ASP A 198 -15.63 -8.74 -23.54
C ASP A 198 -17.15 -8.62 -23.74
#